data_1d206f6163ee5aa83410db3b00256da3
#
_entry.id   1d206f6163ee5aa83410db3b00256da3
#
_cell.length_a   1.000
_cell.length_b   1.000
_cell.length_c   1.000
_cell.angle_alpha   90.00
_cell.angle_beta   90.00
_cell.angle_gamma   90.00
#
_symmetry.space_group_name_H-M   'P 1'
#
loop_
_entity.id
_entity.type
_entity.pdbx_description
1 polymer ?
#
loop_
_entity_poly.entity_id
_entity_poly.type
_entity_poly.pdbx_seq_one_letter_code
_entity_poly.pdbx_strand_id
1 'polypeptide(L)'
;GGRAMEIVQNESEILGFLETAAEAAEGKPILIDQYLEGKEIEVDVISDGKQILIPGIMEHIERAGVHSGDSMAVYPPLHLSTEEKQLIYEYTEKIVINIGAIGITNIQFVIPPHTKDETPKVFVIEVNPRASRTVPFLSKVTGVPMVQIAVQSMLGKTIAEQGWPIGLWPERKLVAIKAPVFSMSKLPEVDTYLGPEMKSTGEVMGIDFSYDAALTK
;
A
#
# COMPACT_ATOMS: atom_id res chain seq x y z
N GLY A 1 -2.08 -7.59 11.76
CA GLY A 1 -1.42 -6.37 11.44
C GLY A 1 -1.82 -5.21 12.31
N GLY A 2 -0.82 -4.42 12.71
CA GLY A 2 -1.02 -3.14 13.39
C GLY A 2 -1.35 -3.20 14.88
N ARG A 3 -1.53 -4.37 15.47
CA ARG A 3 -1.81 -4.52 16.91
C ARG A 3 -0.55 -4.28 17.73
N ALA A 4 -0.73 -3.63 18.88
CA ALA A 4 0.35 -3.33 19.83
C ALA A 4 1.53 -2.60 19.17
N MET A 5 1.22 -1.58 18.36
CA MET A 5 2.19 -0.65 17.79
C MET A 5 2.02 0.71 18.44
N GLU A 6 3.11 1.35 18.80
CA GLU A 6 3.11 2.68 19.41
C GLU A 6 4.28 3.51 18.90
N ILE A 7 4.03 4.81 18.72
CA ILE A 7 5.08 5.77 18.39
C ILE A 7 5.60 6.33 19.71
N VAL A 8 6.88 6.14 19.97
CA VAL A 8 7.56 6.59 21.19
C VAL A 8 8.57 7.67 20.86
N GLN A 9 8.71 8.66 21.74
CA GLN A 9 9.52 9.86 21.53
C GLN A 9 10.86 9.82 22.26
N ASN A 10 10.97 8.96 23.26
CA ASN A 10 12.15 8.90 24.12
C ASN A 10 12.35 7.50 24.76
N GLU A 11 13.52 7.30 25.38
CA GLU A 11 13.89 6.01 25.95
C GLU A 11 12.95 5.56 27.09
N SER A 12 12.45 6.48 27.90
CA SER A 12 11.53 6.13 28.98
C SER A 12 10.20 5.58 28.46
N GLU A 13 9.68 6.13 27.36
CA GLU A 13 8.47 5.64 26.71
C GLU A 13 8.72 4.26 26.07
N ILE A 14 9.90 4.05 25.45
CA ILE A 14 10.29 2.73 24.91
C ILE A 14 10.26 1.69 26.02
N LEU A 15 10.90 1.97 27.17
CA LEU A 15 10.97 1.01 28.29
C LEU A 15 9.57 0.68 28.83
N GLY A 16 8.71 1.69 29.02
CA GLY A 16 7.32 1.48 29.46
C GLY A 16 6.51 0.64 28.47
N PHE A 17 6.67 0.90 27.16
CA PHE A 17 5.99 0.10 26.12
C PHE A 17 6.52 -1.34 26.07
N LEU A 18 7.84 -1.55 26.22
CA LEU A 18 8.44 -2.88 26.21
C LEU A 18 7.91 -3.76 27.34
N GLU A 19 7.68 -3.20 28.55
CA GLU A 19 7.08 -3.93 29.66
C GLU A 19 5.68 -4.44 29.28
N THR A 20 4.82 -3.55 28.77
CA THR A 20 3.46 -3.89 28.33
C THR A 20 3.44 -4.86 27.15
N ALA A 21 4.33 -4.67 26.16
CA ALA A 21 4.43 -5.54 24.99
C ALA A 21 4.97 -6.94 25.32
N ALA A 22 5.90 -7.04 26.29
CA ALA A 22 6.43 -8.31 26.76
C ALA A 22 5.35 -9.16 27.42
N GLU A 23 4.44 -8.57 28.19
CA GLU A 23 3.29 -9.25 28.77
C GLU A 23 2.30 -9.74 27.69
N ALA A 24 2.07 -8.97 26.63
CA ALA A 24 1.15 -9.29 25.55
C ALA A 24 1.72 -10.33 24.55
N ALA A 25 3.04 -10.43 24.43
CA ALA A 25 3.72 -11.25 23.42
C ALA A 25 4.89 -12.08 24.01
N GLU A 26 4.61 -12.81 25.07
CA GLU A 26 5.60 -13.59 25.81
C GLU A 26 6.52 -14.42 24.87
N GLY A 27 7.82 -14.20 24.98
CA GLY A 27 8.85 -14.90 24.22
C GLY A 27 8.97 -14.56 22.73
N LYS A 28 8.28 -13.54 22.23
CA LYS A 28 8.41 -13.07 20.83
C LYS A 28 9.33 -11.84 20.75
N PRO A 29 10.09 -11.70 19.65
CA PRO A 29 10.90 -10.50 19.43
C PRO A 29 10.00 -9.29 19.19
N ILE A 30 10.43 -8.14 19.69
CA ILE A 30 9.79 -6.84 19.45
C ILE A 30 10.63 -6.10 18.41
N LEU A 31 9.95 -5.59 17.37
CA LEU A 31 10.57 -4.78 16.34
C LEU A 31 10.51 -3.31 16.76
N ILE A 32 11.65 -2.62 16.65
CA ILE A 32 11.76 -1.18 16.89
C ILE A 32 12.31 -0.56 15.61
N ASP A 33 11.50 0.29 14.97
CA ASP A 33 11.85 0.97 13.72
C ASP A 33 11.85 2.49 13.90
N GLN A 34 12.57 3.17 13.04
CA GLN A 34 12.48 4.62 12.93
C GLN A 34 11.11 5.00 12.32
N TYR A 35 10.36 5.87 13.01
CA TYR A 35 9.17 6.49 12.42
C TYR A 35 9.59 7.51 11.36
N LEU A 36 9.03 7.37 10.16
CA LEU A 36 9.24 8.27 9.03
C LEU A 36 7.95 8.98 8.67
N GLU A 37 7.94 10.30 8.76
CA GLU A 37 6.87 11.10 8.16
C GLU A 37 7.09 11.20 6.65
N GLY A 38 6.02 11.11 5.87
CA GLY A 38 6.14 11.22 4.41
C GLY A 38 4.87 10.80 3.67
N LYS A 39 4.98 10.82 2.34
CA LYS A 39 3.95 10.27 1.45
C LYS A 39 3.94 8.75 1.59
N GLU A 40 2.79 8.18 1.88
CA GLU A 40 2.62 6.72 1.86
C GLU A 40 2.10 6.29 0.49
N ILE A 41 2.74 5.27 -0.06
CA ILE A 41 2.48 4.77 -1.42
C ILE A 41 2.15 3.29 -1.33
N GLU A 42 1.14 2.88 -2.04
CA GLU A 42 0.71 1.48 -2.13
C GLU A 42 0.78 0.97 -3.57
N VAL A 43 1.32 -0.23 -3.73
CA VAL A 43 1.43 -0.93 -5.01
C VAL A 43 0.88 -2.35 -4.86
N ASP A 44 -0.06 -2.72 -5.72
CA ASP A 44 -0.42 -4.11 -5.94
C ASP A 44 0.21 -4.58 -7.25
N VAL A 45 1.15 -5.49 -7.17
CA VAL A 45 1.93 -6.00 -8.29
C VAL A 45 1.56 -7.44 -8.62
N ILE A 46 1.51 -7.77 -9.90
CA ILE A 46 1.33 -9.12 -10.41
C ILE A 46 2.70 -9.65 -10.83
N SER A 47 3.03 -10.88 -10.44
CA SER A 47 4.26 -11.55 -10.84
C SER A 47 4.01 -12.96 -11.37
N ASP A 48 4.80 -13.36 -12.36
CA ASP A 48 4.88 -14.74 -12.84
C ASP A 48 6.12 -15.48 -12.32
N GLY A 49 6.85 -14.86 -11.39
CA GLY A 49 8.10 -15.36 -10.81
C GLY A 49 9.36 -14.94 -11.58
N LYS A 50 9.22 -14.32 -12.75
CA LYS A 50 10.33 -13.82 -13.57
C LYS A 50 10.16 -12.37 -13.97
N GLN A 51 8.93 -11.95 -14.17
CA GLN A 51 8.53 -10.62 -14.63
C GLN A 51 7.38 -10.11 -13.79
N ILE A 52 7.18 -8.78 -13.79
CA ILE A 52 6.12 -8.14 -13.06
C ILE A 52 5.27 -7.23 -13.95
N LEU A 53 4.02 -7.04 -13.53
CA LEU A 53 3.11 -5.99 -14.03
C LEU A 53 2.58 -5.21 -12.84
N ILE A 54 2.78 -3.90 -12.82
CA ILE A 54 2.19 -2.97 -11.87
C ILE A 54 1.05 -2.23 -12.57
N PRO A 55 -0.21 -2.52 -12.29
CA PRO A 55 -1.35 -1.88 -12.92
C PRO A 55 -1.49 -0.40 -12.59
N GLY A 56 -1.02 0.01 -11.43
CA GLY A 56 -1.01 1.40 -11.00
C GLY A 56 -0.36 1.57 -9.64
N ILE A 57 0.12 2.78 -9.41
CA ILE A 57 0.65 3.23 -8.12
C ILE A 57 -0.44 4.10 -7.47
N MET A 58 -0.67 3.93 -6.19
CA MET A 58 -1.62 4.72 -5.40
C MET A 58 -0.89 5.54 -4.35
N GLU A 59 -1.37 6.73 -4.09
CA GLU A 59 -0.90 7.61 -3.03
C GLU A 59 -1.96 7.72 -1.95
N HIS A 60 -1.59 7.55 -0.67
CA HIS A 60 -2.48 7.75 0.45
C HIS A 60 -2.62 9.24 0.77
N ILE A 61 -3.81 9.63 1.18
CA ILE A 61 -4.11 11.02 1.57
C ILE A 61 -3.77 11.24 3.04
N GLU A 62 -4.00 10.23 3.87
CA GLU A 62 -3.64 10.25 5.28
C GLU A 62 -2.11 10.13 5.44
N ARG A 63 -1.64 10.63 6.59
CA ARG A 63 -0.23 10.53 6.97
C ARG A 63 0.21 9.07 7.14
N ALA A 64 1.50 8.81 6.97
CA ALA A 64 2.10 7.51 7.28
C ALA A 64 1.80 7.07 8.72
N GLY A 65 1.55 5.76 8.88
CA GLY A 65 1.18 5.15 10.17
C GLY A 65 -0.31 4.91 10.37
N VAL A 66 -1.17 5.35 9.44
CA VAL A 66 -2.57 4.91 9.36
C VAL A 66 -2.62 3.62 8.54
N HIS A 67 -3.38 2.62 8.99
CA HIS A 67 -3.51 1.36 8.24
C HIS A 67 -4.06 1.63 6.82
N SER A 68 -3.46 1.02 5.79
CA SER A 68 -3.83 1.25 4.39
C SER A 68 -5.31 1.00 4.07
N GLY A 69 -5.94 0.04 4.77
CA GLY A 69 -7.37 -0.21 4.68
C GLY A 69 -8.24 0.93 5.19
N ASP A 70 -7.71 1.78 6.07
CA ASP A 70 -8.41 2.92 6.69
C ASP A 70 -8.05 4.25 6.03
N SER A 71 -7.09 4.23 5.09
CA SER A 71 -6.67 5.42 4.35
C SER A 71 -7.45 5.58 3.06
N MET A 72 -7.70 6.84 2.70
CA MET A 72 -8.11 7.19 1.34
C MET A 72 -6.89 7.06 0.42
N ALA A 73 -7.09 6.44 -0.73
CA ALA A 73 -6.03 6.30 -1.73
C ALA A 73 -6.46 6.91 -3.06
N VAL A 74 -5.56 7.63 -3.71
CA VAL A 74 -5.80 8.27 -5.00
C VAL A 74 -4.96 7.60 -6.10
N TYR A 75 -5.59 7.40 -7.26
CA TYR A 75 -4.97 6.94 -8.50
C TYR A 75 -5.32 7.90 -9.64
N PRO A 76 -4.37 8.30 -10.50
CA PRO A 76 -2.92 8.19 -10.32
C PRO A 76 -2.41 8.99 -9.11
N PRO A 77 -1.19 8.74 -8.63
CA PRO A 77 -0.62 9.50 -7.52
C PRO A 77 -0.47 10.98 -7.92
N LEU A 78 -0.81 11.89 -7.00
CA LEU A 78 -0.84 13.33 -7.25
C LEU A 78 0.54 13.99 -7.11
N HIS A 79 1.35 13.49 -6.20
CA HIS A 79 2.58 14.19 -5.76
C HIS A 79 3.85 13.36 -5.99
N LEU A 80 3.79 12.30 -6.82
CA LEU A 80 4.97 11.52 -7.17
C LEU A 80 5.67 12.08 -8.41
N SER A 81 6.97 12.30 -8.28
CA SER A 81 7.83 12.59 -9.41
C SER A 81 8.07 11.34 -10.28
N THR A 82 8.55 11.54 -11.49
CA THR A 82 8.94 10.43 -12.39
C THR A 82 10.05 9.59 -11.77
N GLU A 83 11.00 10.21 -11.08
CA GLU A 83 12.10 9.53 -10.42
C GLU A 83 11.61 8.66 -9.25
N GLU A 84 10.70 9.17 -8.42
CA GLU A 84 10.08 8.39 -7.35
C GLU A 84 9.31 7.18 -7.90
N LYS A 85 8.54 7.35 -8.97
CA LYS A 85 7.83 6.24 -9.63
C LYS A 85 8.79 5.18 -10.16
N GLN A 86 9.92 5.59 -10.72
CA GLN A 86 10.94 4.69 -11.20
C GLN A 86 11.59 3.89 -10.07
N LEU A 87 11.92 4.53 -8.95
CA LEU A 87 12.46 3.86 -7.77
C LEU A 87 11.46 2.86 -7.17
N ILE A 88 10.17 3.23 -7.08
CA ILE A 88 9.11 2.33 -6.63
C ILE A 88 9.04 1.09 -7.54
N TYR A 89 9.08 1.28 -8.86
CA TYR A 89 9.09 0.18 -9.82
C TYR A 89 10.28 -0.76 -9.58
N GLU A 90 11.51 -0.21 -9.53
CA GLU A 90 12.73 -0.98 -9.36
C GLU A 90 12.76 -1.75 -8.03
N TYR A 91 12.32 -1.13 -6.94
CA TYR A 91 12.25 -1.80 -5.64
C TYR A 91 11.18 -2.89 -5.62
N THR A 92 10.02 -2.61 -6.19
CA THR A 92 8.95 -3.60 -6.34
C THR A 92 9.44 -4.83 -7.11
N GLU A 93 10.08 -4.64 -8.27
CA GLU A 93 10.62 -5.71 -9.09
C GLU A 93 11.66 -6.54 -8.32
N LYS A 94 12.67 -5.87 -7.74
CA LYS A 94 13.73 -6.53 -6.95
C LYS A 94 13.14 -7.34 -5.80
N ILE A 95 12.21 -6.78 -5.04
CA ILE A 95 11.60 -7.46 -3.89
C ILE A 95 10.84 -8.70 -4.37
N VAL A 96 9.89 -8.53 -5.28
CA VAL A 96 8.96 -9.58 -5.69
C VAL A 96 9.68 -10.76 -6.35
N ILE A 97 10.67 -10.48 -7.19
CA ILE A 97 11.47 -11.53 -7.86
C ILE A 97 12.36 -12.26 -6.84
N ASN A 98 13.02 -11.54 -5.91
CA ASN A 98 13.92 -12.18 -4.95
C ASN A 98 13.20 -13.01 -3.88
N ILE A 99 11.97 -12.64 -3.48
CA ILE A 99 11.16 -13.49 -2.60
C ILE A 99 10.49 -14.65 -3.34
N GLY A 100 10.60 -14.71 -4.67
CA GLY A 100 10.00 -15.76 -5.49
C GLY A 100 8.47 -15.73 -5.52
N ALA A 101 7.84 -14.56 -5.34
CA ALA A 101 6.39 -14.46 -5.32
C ALA A 101 5.80 -14.68 -6.71
N ILE A 102 4.74 -15.50 -6.79
CA ILE A 102 3.93 -15.70 -8.00
C ILE A 102 2.47 -15.38 -7.65
N GLY A 103 1.83 -14.55 -8.47
CA GLY A 103 0.49 -14.03 -8.22
C GLY A 103 0.53 -12.56 -7.82
N ILE A 104 -0.30 -12.15 -6.86
CA ILE A 104 -0.37 -10.75 -6.40
C ILE A 104 0.44 -10.57 -5.12
N THR A 105 1.18 -9.47 -5.07
CA THR A 105 1.87 -9.00 -3.87
C THR A 105 1.52 -7.54 -3.65
N ASN A 106 1.16 -7.19 -2.43
CA ASN A 106 0.94 -5.81 -1.99
C ASN A 106 2.21 -5.30 -1.31
N ILE A 107 2.67 -4.11 -1.68
CA ILE A 107 3.85 -3.46 -1.08
C ILE A 107 3.47 -2.03 -0.69
N GLN A 108 3.87 -1.64 0.50
CA GLN A 108 3.71 -0.28 0.99
C GLN A 108 5.06 0.39 1.17
N PHE A 109 5.13 1.64 0.73
CA PHE A 109 6.33 2.46 0.77
C PHE A 109 6.04 3.77 1.51
N VAL A 110 7.09 4.38 2.06
CA VAL A 110 7.05 5.76 2.54
C VAL A 110 8.18 6.55 1.89
N ILE A 111 7.85 7.78 1.49
CA ILE A 111 8.78 8.72 0.88
C ILE A 111 8.83 9.95 1.76
N PRO A 112 9.90 10.14 2.56
CA PRO A 112 10.07 11.34 3.36
C PRO A 112 10.16 12.60 2.49
N PRO A 113 9.80 13.78 3.03
CA PRO A 113 10.00 15.04 2.34
C PRO A 113 11.47 15.22 1.94
N HIS A 114 11.68 15.72 0.72
CA HIS A 114 13.00 16.04 0.19
C HIS A 114 12.90 17.25 -0.72
N THR A 115 14.01 17.94 -0.92
CA THR A 115 14.10 19.06 -1.86
C THR A 115 14.27 18.54 -3.30
N LYS A 116 14.05 19.42 -4.28
CA LYS A 116 14.22 19.04 -5.70
C LYS A 116 15.66 18.69 -6.09
N ASP A 117 16.62 19.12 -5.31
CA ASP A 117 18.06 18.90 -5.55
C ASP A 117 18.59 17.66 -4.82
N GLU A 118 17.75 17.00 -4.02
CA GLU A 118 18.10 15.78 -3.31
C GLU A 118 17.54 14.56 -4.04
N THR A 119 18.34 13.50 -4.13
CA THR A 119 17.85 12.20 -4.61
C THR A 119 16.76 11.68 -3.67
N PRO A 120 15.57 11.36 -4.17
CA PRO A 120 14.48 10.86 -3.34
C PRO A 120 14.87 9.53 -2.68
N LYS A 121 14.45 9.36 -1.43
CA LYS A 121 14.62 8.11 -0.69
C LYS A 121 13.26 7.43 -0.56
N VAL A 122 13.17 6.21 -1.03
CA VAL A 122 11.97 5.37 -0.92
C VAL A 122 12.25 4.26 0.07
N PHE A 123 11.42 4.16 1.11
CA PHE A 123 11.55 3.12 2.12
C PHE A 123 10.38 2.14 2.02
N VAL A 124 10.66 0.86 2.21
CA VAL A 124 9.64 -0.18 2.27
C VAL A 124 9.10 -0.26 3.68
N ILE A 125 7.79 -0.15 3.85
CA ILE A 125 7.10 -0.34 5.13
C ILE A 125 6.83 -1.83 5.33
N GLU A 126 6.11 -2.45 4.37
CA GLU A 126 5.78 -3.86 4.43
C GLU A 126 5.59 -4.49 3.05
N VAL A 127 5.76 -5.81 3.00
CA VAL A 127 5.53 -6.64 1.81
C VAL A 127 4.56 -7.75 2.17
N ASN A 128 3.41 -7.77 1.52
CA ASN A 128 2.34 -8.72 1.76
C ASN A 128 2.13 -9.59 0.50
N PRO A 129 2.66 -10.83 0.42
CA PRO A 129 2.49 -11.71 -0.74
C PRO A 129 1.06 -12.29 -0.76
N ARG A 130 0.09 -11.44 -0.92
CA ARG A 130 -1.34 -11.70 -1.02
C ARG A 130 -2.04 -10.54 -1.71
N ALA A 131 -3.26 -10.77 -2.21
CA ALA A 131 -4.13 -9.70 -2.67
C ALA A 131 -4.51 -8.75 -1.53
N SER A 132 -4.62 -7.46 -1.84
CA SER A 132 -5.10 -6.41 -0.97
C SER A 132 -6.56 -6.05 -1.27
N ARG A 133 -7.16 -5.16 -0.47
CA ARG A 133 -8.47 -4.59 -0.76
C ARG A 133 -8.46 -3.70 -2.00
N THR A 134 -7.33 -3.11 -2.35
CA THR A 134 -7.19 -2.20 -3.49
C THR A 134 -7.15 -2.92 -4.84
N VAL A 135 -6.96 -4.24 -4.88
CA VAL A 135 -6.97 -5.02 -6.12
C VAL A 135 -8.27 -4.87 -6.93
N PRO A 136 -9.49 -4.98 -6.36
CA PRO A 136 -10.73 -4.73 -7.10
C PRO A 136 -10.85 -3.29 -7.60
N PHE A 137 -10.41 -2.33 -6.79
CA PHE A 137 -10.37 -0.91 -7.15
C PHE A 137 -9.46 -0.68 -8.36
N LEU A 138 -8.19 -1.09 -8.28
CA LEU A 138 -7.24 -0.94 -9.39
C LEU A 138 -7.69 -1.68 -10.65
N SER A 139 -8.22 -2.90 -10.51
CA SER A 139 -8.73 -3.66 -11.67
C SER A 139 -9.80 -2.91 -12.44
N LYS A 140 -10.75 -2.27 -11.73
CA LYS A 140 -11.81 -1.46 -12.35
C LYS A 140 -11.27 -0.18 -12.97
N VAL A 141 -10.41 0.52 -12.26
CA VAL A 141 -9.91 1.83 -12.67
C VAL A 141 -8.96 1.73 -13.85
N THR A 142 -8.05 0.75 -13.84
CA THR A 142 -7.05 0.57 -14.88
C THR A 142 -7.53 -0.26 -16.06
N GLY A 143 -8.54 -1.11 -15.85
CA GLY A 143 -9.02 -2.09 -16.81
C GLY A 143 -8.14 -3.35 -16.89
N VAL A 144 -7.18 -3.51 -15.99
CA VAL A 144 -6.31 -4.69 -15.90
C VAL A 144 -7.00 -5.75 -15.03
N PRO A 145 -7.35 -6.94 -15.54
CA PRO A 145 -8.01 -7.99 -14.77
C PRO A 145 -7.01 -8.72 -13.86
N MET A 146 -6.59 -8.04 -12.80
CA MET A 146 -5.45 -8.43 -11.94
C MET A 146 -5.57 -9.87 -11.42
N VAL A 147 -6.73 -10.23 -10.87
CA VAL A 147 -6.95 -11.58 -10.31
C VAL A 147 -6.84 -12.65 -11.38
N GLN A 148 -7.39 -12.41 -12.58
CA GLN A 148 -7.30 -13.35 -13.69
C GLN A 148 -5.86 -13.57 -14.13
N ILE A 149 -5.09 -12.50 -14.30
CA ILE A 149 -3.66 -12.59 -14.70
C ILE A 149 -2.87 -13.34 -13.62
N ALA A 150 -3.07 -12.99 -12.36
CA ALA A 150 -2.39 -13.64 -11.23
C ALA A 150 -2.67 -15.14 -11.16
N VAL A 151 -3.94 -15.55 -11.30
CA VAL A 151 -4.32 -16.97 -11.28
C VAL A 151 -3.67 -17.73 -12.46
N GLN A 152 -3.66 -17.15 -13.66
CA GLN A 152 -2.99 -17.77 -14.81
C GLN A 152 -1.47 -17.87 -14.59
N SER A 153 -0.85 -16.88 -13.94
CA SER A 153 0.57 -16.93 -13.58
C SER A 153 0.85 -18.04 -12.55
N MET A 154 0.00 -18.19 -11.53
CA MET A 154 0.08 -19.28 -10.55
C MET A 154 -0.08 -20.67 -11.20
N LEU A 155 -0.80 -20.75 -12.34
CA LEU A 155 -0.94 -21.96 -13.16
C LEU A 155 0.18 -22.16 -14.18
N GLY A 156 1.23 -21.32 -14.11
CA GLY A 156 2.45 -21.47 -14.90
C GLY A 156 2.52 -20.68 -16.20
N LYS A 157 1.52 -19.85 -16.52
CA LYS A 157 1.60 -18.95 -17.70
C LYS A 157 2.34 -17.67 -17.34
N THR A 158 3.28 -17.26 -18.17
CA THR A 158 3.92 -15.96 -18.02
C THR A 158 2.94 -14.81 -18.34
N ILE A 159 3.23 -13.61 -17.81
CA ILE A 159 2.44 -12.40 -18.08
C ILE A 159 2.39 -12.13 -19.61
N ALA A 160 3.54 -12.31 -20.29
CA ALA A 160 3.65 -12.11 -21.73
C ALA A 160 2.81 -13.12 -22.55
N GLU A 161 2.77 -14.41 -22.16
CA GLU A 161 1.92 -15.44 -22.82
C GLU A 161 0.43 -15.16 -22.64
N GLN A 162 0.05 -14.38 -21.64
CA GLN A 162 -1.32 -13.92 -21.44
C GLN A 162 -1.66 -12.67 -22.27
N GLY A 163 -0.71 -12.14 -23.06
CA GLY A 163 -0.89 -10.94 -23.88
C GLY A 163 -0.77 -9.63 -23.13
N TRP A 164 -0.23 -9.62 -21.90
CA TRP A 164 -0.03 -8.43 -21.11
C TRP A 164 1.41 -7.94 -21.18
N PRO A 165 1.65 -6.61 -21.20
CA PRO A 165 2.99 -6.07 -21.11
C PRO A 165 3.54 -6.25 -19.69
N ILE A 166 4.85 -6.20 -19.60
CA ILE A 166 5.58 -6.17 -18.33
C ILE A 166 5.86 -4.74 -17.91
N GLY A 167 6.12 -4.53 -16.63
CA GLY A 167 6.49 -3.24 -16.07
C GLY A 167 5.32 -2.43 -15.54
N LEU A 168 5.46 -1.12 -15.54
CA LEU A 168 4.42 -0.20 -15.08
C LEU A 168 3.40 0.05 -16.19
N TRP A 169 2.13 -0.22 -15.90
CA TRP A 169 1.01 0.05 -16.80
C TRP A 169 0.82 1.57 -17.01
N PRO A 170 0.52 2.01 -18.22
CA PRO A 170 0.29 3.43 -18.47
C PRO A 170 -0.87 4.00 -17.65
N GLU A 171 -0.64 5.15 -17.02
CA GLU A 171 -1.67 5.85 -16.26
C GLU A 171 -2.84 6.28 -17.16
N ARG A 172 -4.05 6.13 -16.64
CA ARG A 172 -5.25 6.58 -17.32
C ARG A 172 -5.49 8.07 -17.08
N LYS A 173 -6.09 8.74 -18.05
CA LYS A 173 -6.51 10.16 -17.94
C LYS A 173 -7.81 10.28 -17.16
N LEU A 174 -7.77 9.90 -15.90
CA LEU A 174 -8.86 10.03 -14.92
C LEU A 174 -8.26 10.10 -13.52
N VAL A 175 -9.07 10.48 -12.55
CA VAL A 175 -8.75 10.40 -11.13
C VAL A 175 -9.74 9.45 -10.46
N ALA A 176 -9.24 8.53 -9.69
CA ALA A 176 -10.06 7.64 -8.89
C ALA A 176 -9.62 7.72 -7.42
N ILE A 177 -10.58 7.77 -6.52
CA ILE A 177 -10.36 7.81 -5.08
C ILE A 177 -11.04 6.61 -4.46
N LYS A 178 -10.28 5.84 -3.70
CA LYS A 178 -10.81 4.81 -2.80
C LYS A 178 -10.98 5.47 -1.43
N ALA A 179 -12.14 5.35 -0.81
CA ALA A 179 -12.39 5.79 0.54
C ALA A 179 -12.84 4.63 1.43
N PRO A 180 -12.38 4.55 2.70
CA PRO A 180 -12.78 3.51 3.63
C PRO A 180 -14.23 3.73 4.10
N VAL A 181 -14.90 2.62 4.45
CA VAL A 181 -16.21 2.64 5.11
C VAL A 181 -16.05 2.10 6.52
N PHE A 182 -16.56 2.83 7.50
CA PHE A 182 -16.51 2.47 8.91
C PHE A 182 -17.91 2.15 9.44
N SER A 183 -18.04 1.02 10.12
CA SER A 183 -19.28 0.62 10.81
C SER A 183 -19.24 0.93 12.33
N MET A 184 -18.63 2.04 12.71
CA MET A 184 -18.41 2.42 14.12
C MET A 184 -19.70 2.50 14.91
N SER A 185 -20.81 2.93 14.31
CA SER A 185 -22.11 2.94 14.95
C SER A 185 -22.65 1.56 15.38
N LYS A 186 -22.10 0.49 14.80
CA LYS A 186 -22.45 -0.90 15.11
C LYS A 186 -21.43 -1.58 16.03
N LEU A 187 -20.34 -0.91 16.33
CA LEU A 187 -19.24 -1.41 17.16
C LEU A 187 -19.05 -0.45 18.33
N PRO A 188 -19.88 -0.58 19.40
CA PRO A 188 -19.70 0.25 20.60
C PRO A 188 -18.31 -0.02 21.19
N GLU A 189 -17.70 0.99 21.79
CA GLU A 189 -16.39 0.94 22.45
C GLU A 189 -15.17 0.89 21.48
N VAL A 190 -15.35 1.03 20.15
CA VAL A 190 -14.21 1.19 19.24
C VAL A 190 -13.76 2.64 19.24
N ASP A 191 -12.48 2.85 19.53
CA ASP A 191 -11.85 4.15 19.37
C ASP A 191 -11.89 4.58 17.90
N THR A 192 -12.30 5.82 17.65
CA THR A 192 -12.42 6.41 16.30
C THR A 192 -11.12 6.95 15.74
N TYR A 193 -10.06 6.97 16.54
CA TYR A 193 -8.75 7.43 16.11
C TYR A 193 -8.14 6.46 15.09
N LEU A 194 -7.69 6.98 13.94
CA LEU A 194 -7.03 6.19 12.90
C LEU A 194 -5.55 5.98 13.24
N GLY A 195 -5.12 4.75 13.20
CA GLY A 195 -3.77 4.33 13.52
C GLY A 195 -3.39 3.06 12.75
N PRO A 196 -2.37 2.33 13.23
CA PRO A 196 -1.85 1.16 12.52
C PRO A 196 -2.81 -0.04 12.53
N GLU A 197 -3.80 -0.09 13.41
CA GLU A 197 -4.81 -1.15 13.46
C GLU A 197 -6.00 -0.82 12.56
N MET A 198 -6.36 -1.75 11.66
CA MET A 198 -7.47 -1.55 10.73
C MET A 198 -8.84 -1.57 11.42
N LYS A 199 -9.65 -0.55 11.17
CA LYS A 199 -11.00 -0.38 11.72
C LYS A 199 -12.09 -0.34 10.64
N SER A 200 -11.73 -0.15 9.37
CA SER A 200 -12.68 -0.12 8.26
C SER A 200 -13.30 -1.48 7.97
N THR A 201 -14.55 -1.48 7.55
CA THR A 201 -15.34 -2.69 7.24
C THR A 201 -15.61 -2.84 5.74
N GLY A 202 -15.31 -1.85 4.95
CA GLY A 202 -15.52 -1.84 3.51
C GLY A 202 -14.84 -0.64 2.87
N GLU A 203 -15.12 -0.44 1.58
CA GLU A 203 -14.60 0.67 0.81
C GLU A 203 -15.60 1.10 -0.27
N VAL A 204 -15.49 2.36 -0.66
CA VAL A 204 -16.22 2.96 -1.79
C VAL A 204 -15.22 3.62 -2.73
N MET A 205 -15.66 3.93 -3.95
CA MET A 205 -14.81 4.66 -4.90
C MET A 205 -15.58 5.78 -5.57
N GLY A 206 -14.89 6.91 -5.79
CA GLY A 206 -15.29 7.98 -6.68
C GLY A 206 -14.34 8.01 -7.89
N ILE A 207 -14.89 8.22 -9.10
CA ILE A 207 -14.10 8.31 -10.33
C ILE A 207 -14.59 9.52 -11.14
N ASP A 208 -13.64 10.38 -11.55
CA ASP A 208 -13.91 11.50 -12.45
C ASP A 208 -12.62 11.92 -13.18
N PHE A 209 -12.68 13.00 -13.96
CA PHE A 209 -11.52 13.57 -14.66
C PHE A 209 -10.71 14.57 -13.83
N SER A 210 -11.21 14.98 -12.66
CA SER A 210 -10.49 15.83 -11.70
C SER A 210 -10.59 15.27 -10.30
N TYR A 211 -9.64 15.65 -9.45
CA TYR A 211 -9.59 15.22 -8.05
C TYR A 211 -10.84 15.67 -7.28
N ASP A 212 -11.21 16.95 -7.38
CA ASP A 212 -12.36 17.51 -6.66
C ASP A 212 -13.67 16.82 -7.06
N ALA A 213 -13.87 16.57 -8.36
CA ALA A 213 -15.04 15.86 -8.82
C ALA A 213 -15.06 14.37 -8.40
N ALA A 214 -13.92 13.70 -8.36
CA ALA A 214 -13.84 12.33 -7.88
C ALA A 214 -14.10 12.23 -6.38
N LEU A 215 -13.65 13.22 -5.59
CA LEU A 215 -13.84 13.27 -4.15
C LEU A 215 -15.30 13.51 -3.73
N THR A 216 -16.09 14.18 -4.56
CA THR A 216 -17.50 14.49 -4.27
C THR A 216 -18.48 13.37 -4.65
N LYS A 217 -18.00 12.28 -5.24
CA LYS A 217 -18.78 11.09 -5.61
C LYS A 217 -18.73 9.98 -4.59
#